data_fc4f79ee0f8db3cd9c293d99f3d681df
#
_entry.id   fc4f79ee0f8db3cd9c293d99f3d681df
#
_cell.length_a   1.000
_cell.length_b   1.000
_cell.length_c   1.000
_cell.angle_alpha   90.00
_cell.angle_beta   90.00
_cell.angle_gamma   90.00
#
_symmetry.space_group_name_H-M   'P 1'
#
loop_
_entity.id
_entity.type
_entity.pdbx_description
1 polymer ?
#
loop_
_entity_poly.entity_id
_entity_poly.type
_entity_poly.pdbx_seq_one_letter_code
_entity_poly.pdbx_strand_id
1 'polypeptide(L)'
;MKKLMTLAFMAIALTANAQEKTTIEVPQWVKNIKFSGYGMLQYQGQDPEGNATNSFNLRLARFILDGKIGDFDWRAQIQGTNVKGPGEPTVQLVDLYAEWRKYPEFKVRAGQFKRAFTYENPTHPITQGWRAYADVINNLSGFGDRTGEKSSGGRDIGVQIFGDLFPNANGRRLFHYQVGVYNGEGVHQKEKDNRKDIIGGIWVMPIKGLRIGAFGWTGSRGDMTMKDADGNNVTGSVSKNRYAFSAEYSQDEYMFRAEYLHSQGFGSGKAGNNTVDYSLGDLADGWYAFGIVPVIKGKLHAKARYQCYRAQKEWGTSKSSYEAGLNYFFTKNLEMHLEYARINDRKLEKSDYNLVDLEMDFRF
;
A
#
# COMPACT_ATOMS: atom_id res chain seq x y z
N MET A 1 29.23 7.50 8.85
CA MET A 1 29.17 6.07 8.56
C MET A 1 29.66 5.20 9.71
N LYS A 2 30.85 5.40 10.31
CA LYS A 2 31.34 4.58 11.45
C LYS A 2 30.38 4.53 12.66
N LYS A 3 29.73 5.64 13.04
CA LYS A 3 28.81 5.68 14.19
C LYS A 3 27.46 4.96 13.95
N LEU A 4 26.98 4.83 12.70
CA LEU A 4 25.74 4.10 12.38
C LEU A 4 25.96 2.57 12.39
N MET A 5 27.10 2.11 11.89
CA MET A 5 27.50 0.70 11.98
C MET A 5 27.71 0.25 13.43
N THR A 6 28.23 1.10 14.29
CA THR A 6 28.41 0.82 15.73
C THR A 6 27.06 0.62 16.44
N LEU A 7 25.99 1.33 16.04
CA LEU A 7 24.65 1.14 16.60
C LEU A 7 24.01 -0.21 16.20
N ALA A 8 24.19 -0.64 14.95
CA ALA A 8 23.68 -1.94 14.51
C ALA A 8 24.41 -3.11 15.19
N PHE A 9 25.71 -3.00 15.40
CA PHE A 9 26.49 -4.00 16.14
C PHE A 9 26.19 -4.01 17.65
N MET A 10 25.88 -2.87 18.27
CA MET A 10 25.45 -2.81 19.69
C MET A 10 24.07 -3.48 19.90
N ALA A 11 23.13 -3.35 18.98
CA ALA A 11 21.82 -4.01 19.08
C ALA A 11 21.94 -5.55 19.01
N ILE A 12 22.88 -6.08 18.25
CA ILE A 12 23.13 -7.53 18.11
C ILE A 12 23.96 -8.07 19.29
N ALA A 13 24.87 -7.29 19.85
CA ALA A 13 25.69 -7.70 20.99
C ALA A 13 24.91 -7.77 22.32
N LEU A 14 23.79 -7.06 22.44
CA LEU A 14 22.94 -7.08 23.65
C LEU A 14 22.15 -8.38 23.86
N THR A 15 22.09 -9.26 22.86
CA THR A 15 21.39 -10.56 22.96
C THR A 15 22.32 -11.75 23.26
N ALA A 16 23.64 -11.58 23.20
CA ALA A 16 24.57 -12.69 23.23
C ALA A 16 25.28 -12.93 24.59
N ASN A 17 25.18 -12.04 25.60
CA ASN A 17 25.87 -12.20 26.88
C ASN A 17 24.94 -11.97 28.07
N ALA A 18 24.32 -13.03 28.54
CA ALA A 18 23.45 -13.05 29.73
C ALA A 18 24.26 -13.25 31.04
N GLN A 19 25.47 -12.71 31.20
CA GLN A 19 26.24 -12.98 32.41
C GLN A 19 27.09 -11.84 33.00
N GLU A 20 26.95 -10.61 32.52
CA GLU A 20 27.40 -9.42 33.28
C GLU A 20 26.39 -8.28 33.06
N LYS A 21 25.85 -7.78 34.18
CA LYS A 21 25.01 -6.56 34.16
C LYS A 21 25.91 -5.32 33.96
N THR A 22 26.46 -5.17 32.76
CA THR A 22 27.01 -3.89 32.33
C THR A 22 25.85 -3.01 31.97
N THR A 23 25.43 -2.13 32.85
CA THR A 23 24.45 -1.08 32.60
C THR A 23 25.06 -0.09 31.62
N ILE A 24 24.85 -0.32 30.30
CA ILE A 24 25.19 0.67 29.29
C ILE A 24 24.13 1.77 29.41
N GLU A 25 24.54 2.95 29.88
CA GLU A 25 23.65 4.13 29.83
C GLU A 25 23.36 4.49 28.38
N VAL A 26 22.16 4.12 27.95
CA VAL A 26 21.68 4.45 26.59
C VAL A 26 21.34 5.94 26.56
N PRO A 27 21.94 6.73 25.66
CA PRO A 27 21.64 8.16 25.53
C PRO A 27 20.13 8.40 25.38
N GLN A 28 19.62 9.51 25.94
CA GLN A 28 18.19 9.81 25.98
C GLN A 28 17.51 9.82 24.59
N TRP A 29 18.24 10.25 23.54
CA TRP A 29 17.72 10.23 22.18
C TRP A 29 17.50 8.83 21.62
N VAL A 30 18.26 7.83 22.09
CA VAL A 30 18.09 6.41 21.70
C VAL A 30 16.87 5.81 22.41
N LYS A 31 16.57 6.24 23.63
CA LYS A 31 15.39 5.78 24.40
C LYS A 31 14.06 6.15 23.73
N ASN A 32 14.08 7.15 22.86
CA ASN A 32 12.89 7.61 22.11
C ASN A 32 12.71 6.89 20.76
N ILE A 33 13.58 5.92 20.43
CA ILE A 33 13.48 5.13 19.20
C ILE A 33 12.74 3.83 19.51
N LYS A 34 11.65 3.59 18.80
CA LYS A 34 10.90 2.33 18.81
C LYS A 34 11.32 1.50 17.60
N PHE A 35 11.90 0.34 17.85
CA PHE A 35 12.10 -0.69 16.84
C PHE A 35 10.88 -1.62 16.81
N SER A 36 10.41 -1.97 15.64
CA SER A 36 9.34 -2.93 15.42
C SER A 36 9.47 -3.53 14.03
N GLY A 37 8.74 -4.59 13.78
CA GLY A 37 8.75 -5.20 12.47
C GLY A 37 7.73 -6.33 12.35
N TYR A 38 7.73 -6.93 11.16
CA TYR A 38 6.91 -8.10 10.89
C TYR A 38 7.44 -8.91 9.71
N GLY A 39 7.11 -10.20 9.71
CA GLY A 39 7.33 -11.11 8.60
C GLY A 39 6.02 -11.75 8.16
N MET A 40 5.90 -12.01 6.85
CA MET A 40 4.75 -12.64 6.21
C MET A 40 5.27 -13.78 5.34
N LEU A 41 5.02 -15.02 5.76
CA LEU A 41 5.38 -16.25 5.05
C LEU A 41 4.14 -16.77 4.35
N GLN A 42 4.23 -17.04 3.05
CA GLN A 42 3.10 -17.36 2.22
C GLN A 42 3.33 -18.65 1.44
N TYR A 43 2.31 -19.50 1.35
CA TYR A 43 2.15 -20.46 0.28
C TYR A 43 0.99 -20.05 -0.60
N GLN A 44 1.22 -19.94 -1.90
CA GLN A 44 0.18 -19.59 -2.86
C GLN A 44 0.16 -20.59 -4.00
N GLY A 45 -1.01 -21.10 -4.30
CA GLY A 45 -1.30 -21.95 -5.46
C GLY A 45 -2.38 -21.35 -6.33
N GLN A 46 -2.22 -21.42 -7.65
CA GLN A 46 -3.23 -20.99 -8.62
C GLN A 46 -3.21 -21.87 -9.86
N ASP A 47 -4.34 -21.99 -10.54
CA ASP A 47 -4.53 -22.93 -11.65
C ASP A 47 -5.06 -22.28 -12.96
N PRO A 48 -4.59 -21.07 -13.38
CA PRO A 48 -4.95 -20.55 -14.68
C PRO A 48 -4.44 -21.49 -15.78
N GLU A 49 -5.22 -21.68 -16.83
CA GLU A 49 -4.85 -22.58 -17.93
C GLU A 49 -3.48 -22.25 -18.51
N GLY A 50 -2.65 -23.27 -18.67
CA GLY A 50 -1.28 -23.14 -19.21
C GLY A 50 -0.26 -22.46 -18.27
N ASN A 51 -0.67 -21.94 -17.12
CA ASN A 51 0.17 -21.21 -16.17
C ASN A 51 -0.11 -21.57 -14.70
N ALA A 52 -0.45 -22.84 -14.42
CA ALA A 52 -0.63 -23.28 -13.03
C ALA A 52 0.69 -23.12 -12.25
N THR A 53 0.61 -22.52 -11.07
CA THR A 53 1.79 -22.27 -10.23
C THR A 53 1.49 -22.57 -8.78
N ASN A 54 2.53 -22.97 -8.06
CA ASN A 54 2.52 -23.00 -6.60
C ASN A 54 3.89 -22.59 -6.07
N SER A 55 3.93 -21.87 -4.97
CA SER A 55 5.18 -21.36 -4.42
C SER A 55 5.10 -21.06 -2.94
N PHE A 56 6.19 -21.35 -2.22
CA PHE A 56 6.45 -20.76 -0.93
C PHE A 56 7.19 -19.43 -1.10
N ASN A 57 6.71 -18.40 -0.42
CA ASN A 57 7.19 -17.04 -0.58
C ASN A 57 7.52 -16.40 0.77
N LEU A 58 8.61 -15.63 0.80
CA LEU A 58 8.77 -14.56 1.77
C LEU A 58 8.02 -13.34 1.18
N ARG A 59 6.71 -13.24 1.48
CA ARG A 59 5.90 -12.16 0.91
C ARG A 59 6.44 -10.79 1.31
N LEU A 60 6.68 -10.59 2.61
CA LEU A 60 7.28 -9.37 3.14
C LEU A 60 8.05 -9.66 4.42
N ALA A 61 9.18 -8.97 4.59
CA ALA A 61 9.81 -8.74 5.87
C ALA A 61 10.03 -7.24 6.02
N ARG A 62 9.54 -6.62 7.09
CA ARG A 62 9.69 -5.19 7.35
C ARG A 62 10.33 -4.92 8.69
N PHE A 63 11.27 -3.97 8.68
CA PHE A 63 11.92 -3.43 9.85
C PHE A 63 11.62 -1.93 9.91
N ILE A 64 11.12 -1.47 11.04
CA ILE A 64 10.58 -0.14 11.23
C ILE A 64 11.27 0.51 12.42
N LEU A 65 11.81 1.70 12.21
CA LEU A 65 12.28 2.60 13.24
C LEU A 65 11.37 3.82 13.29
N ASP A 66 10.74 4.02 14.43
CA ASP A 66 9.95 5.22 14.73
C ASP A 66 10.64 6.03 15.82
N GLY A 67 10.65 7.34 15.70
CA GLY A 67 11.21 8.20 16.71
C GLY A 67 10.50 9.54 16.80
N LYS A 68 10.82 10.28 17.89
CA LYS A 68 10.24 11.58 18.17
C LYS A 68 11.31 12.59 18.58
N ILE A 69 11.25 13.80 18.02
CA ILE A 69 12.11 14.92 18.34
C ILE A 69 11.23 16.17 18.49
N GLY A 70 10.94 16.57 19.72
CA GLY A 70 10.00 17.66 19.99
C GLY A 70 8.61 17.39 19.41
N ASP A 71 8.13 18.29 18.57
CA ASP A 71 6.83 18.18 17.89
C ASP A 71 6.91 17.36 16.57
N PHE A 72 8.08 16.81 16.24
CA PHE A 72 8.31 16.00 15.03
C PHE A 72 8.34 14.52 15.37
N ASP A 73 7.56 13.73 14.64
CA ASP A 73 7.74 12.29 14.54
C ASP A 73 8.50 11.97 13.25
N TRP A 74 9.28 10.89 13.24
CA TRP A 74 9.95 10.42 12.04
C TRP A 74 9.84 8.89 11.94
N ARG A 75 9.92 8.40 10.73
CA ARG A 75 9.95 6.96 10.42
C ARG A 75 11.01 6.65 9.40
N ALA A 76 11.73 5.54 9.62
CA ALA A 76 12.51 4.86 8.60
C ALA A 76 12.05 3.40 8.52
N GLN A 77 11.77 2.90 7.30
CA GLN A 77 11.27 1.55 7.09
C GLN A 77 11.96 0.88 5.92
N ILE A 78 12.50 -0.32 6.17
CA ILE A 78 13.12 -1.19 5.17
C ILE A 78 12.19 -2.38 4.92
N GLN A 79 12.08 -2.80 3.67
CA GLN A 79 11.30 -3.94 3.24
C GLN A 79 12.15 -4.95 2.49
N GLY A 80 12.02 -6.23 2.83
CA GLY A 80 12.53 -7.37 2.06
C GLY A 80 11.38 -8.23 1.51
N THR A 81 11.57 -8.86 0.33
CA THR A 81 10.60 -9.77 -0.30
C THR A 81 11.29 -10.60 -1.38
N ASN A 82 10.77 -11.81 -1.65
CA ASN A 82 11.19 -12.61 -2.81
C ASN A 82 10.13 -12.66 -3.93
N VAL A 83 8.97 -12.00 -3.75
CA VAL A 83 7.86 -12.00 -4.72
C VAL A 83 7.92 -10.79 -5.67
N LYS A 84 9.09 -10.48 -6.17
CA LYS A 84 9.31 -9.39 -7.13
C LYS A 84 9.73 -9.91 -8.50
N GLY A 85 9.49 -9.09 -9.50
CA GLY A 85 9.92 -9.39 -10.86
C GLY A 85 11.44 -9.35 -11.04
N PRO A 86 11.95 -9.91 -12.11
CA PRO A 86 13.38 -9.86 -12.45
C PRO A 86 13.91 -8.42 -12.47
N GLY A 87 15.07 -8.20 -11.84
CA GLY A 87 15.72 -6.88 -11.80
C GLY A 87 15.16 -5.90 -10.74
N GLU A 88 14.13 -6.27 -9.99
CA GLU A 88 13.67 -5.46 -8.86
C GLU A 88 14.47 -5.80 -7.59
N PRO A 89 14.86 -4.78 -6.77
CA PRO A 89 15.61 -5.03 -5.56
C PRO A 89 14.78 -5.80 -4.54
N THR A 90 15.35 -6.87 -3.99
CA THR A 90 14.72 -7.68 -2.94
C THR A 90 14.65 -6.96 -1.59
N VAL A 91 15.55 -5.99 -1.35
CA VAL A 91 15.56 -5.13 -0.16
C VAL A 91 15.56 -3.67 -0.57
N GLN A 92 14.70 -2.85 0.04
CA GLN A 92 14.61 -1.43 -0.28
C GLN A 92 14.15 -0.60 0.92
N LEU A 93 14.57 0.66 0.96
CA LEU A 93 14.04 1.68 1.86
C LEU A 93 12.67 2.12 1.32
N VAL A 94 11.59 1.85 2.06
CA VAL A 94 10.24 2.16 1.59
C VAL A 94 9.65 3.41 2.20
N ASP A 95 9.91 3.70 3.48
CA ASP A 95 9.52 4.95 4.11
C ASP A 95 10.75 5.64 4.73
N LEU A 96 10.87 6.93 4.49
CA LEU A 96 11.78 7.83 5.19
C LEU A 96 11.14 9.22 5.21
N TYR A 97 10.55 9.60 6.32
CA TYR A 97 9.87 10.88 6.43
C TYR A 97 9.97 11.48 7.84
N ALA A 98 9.78 12.78 7.92
CA ALA A 98 9.49 13.51 9.14
C ALA A 98 8.10 14.13 9.07
N GLU A 99 7.41 14.20 10.21
CA GLU A 99 6.06 14.70 10.35
C GLU A 99 5.98 15.67 11.52
N TRP A 100 5.68 16.93 11.25
CA TRP A 100 5.33 17.89 12.28
C TRP A 100 3.86 17.74 12.65
N ARG A 101 3.55 17.54 13.93
CA ARG A 101 2.21 17.19 14.40
C ARG A 101 1.78 17.89 15.69
N LYS A 102 2.22 19.11 15.85
CA LYS A 102 1.91 19.91 17.05
C LYS A 102 0.40 20.11 17.23
N TYR A 103 -0.31 20.35 16.14
CA TYR A 103 -1.75 20.59 16.16
C TYR A 103 -2.50 19.48 15.45
N PRO A 104 -3.58 18.94 16.05
CA PRO A 104 -4.42 17.94 15.38
C PRO A 104 -5.03 18.45 14.07
N GLU A 105 -5.33 19.75 14.00
CA GLU A 105 -5.97 20.40 12.87
C GLU A 105 -5.04 20.63 11.69
N PHE A 106 -3.72 20.68 11.93
CA PHE A 106 -2.73 20.98 10.91
C PHE A 106 -1.43 20.25 11.18
N LYS A 107 -1.10 19.33 10.32
CA LYS A 107 0.11 18.51 10.34
C LYS A 107 0.78 18.57 8.98
N VAL A 108 2.11 18.46 8.98
CA VAL A 108 2.91 18.46 7.74
C VAL A 108 3.83 17.27 7.75
N ARG A 109 3.81 16.49 6.68
CA ARG A 109 4.74 15.36 6.47
C ARG A 109 5.57 15.62 5.24
N ALA A 110 6.88 15.36 5.31
CA ALA A 110 7.82 15.49 4.19
C ALA A 110 8.76 14.28 4.13
N GLY A 111 9.05 13.80 2.92
CA GLY A 111 9.93 12.67 2.67
C GLY A 111 9.34 11.66 1.70
N GLN A 112 9.69 10.38 1.87
CA GLN A 112 9.16 9.25 1.11
C GLN A 112 8.14 8.50 1.97
N PHE A 113 6.88 8.45 1.52
CA PHE A 113 5.77 7.83 2.25
C PHE A 113 4.59 7.48 1.33
N LYS A 114 3.59 6.79 1.86
CA LYS A 114 2.37 6.43 1.14
C LYS A 114 1.60 7.68 0.68
N ARG A 115 1.21 7.70 -0.61
CA ARG A 115 0.41 8.78 -1.22
C ARG A 115 -0.94 8.93 -0.53
N ALA A 116 -1.46 10.15 -0.49
CA ALA A 116 -2.73 10.54 0.12
C ALA A 116 -3.96 10.11 -0.72
N PHE A 117 -4.03 8.85 -1.13
CA PHE A 117 -5.06 8.34 -2.05
C PHE A 117 -5.70 7.05 -1.51
N THR A 118 -7.03 7.00 -1.44
CA THR A 118 -7.88 5.91 -0.93
C THR A 118 -7.69 5.57 0.56
N TYR A 119 -8.48 4.64 1.11
CA TYR A 119 -8.30 4.10 2.46
C TYR A 119 -7.40 2.87 2.47
N GLU A 120 -7.41 2.07 1.39
CA GLU A 120 -6.60 0.86 1.36
C GLU A 120 -5.13 1.15 1.11
N ASN A 121 -4.78 2.11 0.22
CA ASN A 121 -3.39 2.40 -0.11
C ASN A 121 -2.50 2.65 1.13
N PRO A 122 -2.86 3.51 2.10
CA PRO A 122 -2.02 3.77 3.27
C PRO A 122 -2.00 2.61 4.28
N THR A 123 -2.88 1.61 4.17
CA THR A 123 -2.94 0.47 5.10
C THR A 123 -1.66 -0.38 5.01
N HIS A 124 -1.12 -0.81 6.15
CA HIS A 124 0.00 -1.75 6.18
C HIS A 124 -0.47 -3.16 5.78
N PRO A 125 0.28 -3.93 4.98
CA PRO A 125 -0.09 -5.29 4.59
C PRO A 125 -0.48 -6.18 5.76
N ILE A 126 0.28 -6.14 6.85
CA ILE A 126 0.04 -6.93 8.07
C ILE A 126 -1.28 -6.60 8.79
N THR A 127 -1.89 -5.45 8.53
CA THR A 127 -3.16 -5.01 9.16
C THR A 127 -4.32 -5.02 8.19
N GLN A 128 -4.08 -5.37 6.95
CA GLN A 128 -5.09 -5.39 5.90
C GLN A 128 -6.06 -6.57 6.07
N GLY A 129 -5.59 -7.68 6.61
CA GLY A 129 -6.36 -8.90 6.82
C GLY A 129 -6.61 -9.73 5.55
N TRP A 130 -5.96 -9.39 4.43
CA TRP A 130 -6.05 -10.05 3.12
C TRP A 130 -4.66 -10.36 2.54
N ARG A 131 -4.56 -11.45 1.76
CA ARG A 131 -3.33 -11.86 1.04
C ARG A 131 -2.76 -10.77 0.12
N ALA A 132 -3.60 -9.88 -0.40
CA ALA A 132 -3.19 -8.82 -1.32
C ALA A 132 -4.14 -7.63 -1.25
N TYR A 133 -3.64 -6.45 -1.64
CA TYR A 133 -4.49 -5.30 -1.95
C TYR A 133 -5.45 -5.64 -3.09
N ALA A 134 -6.58 -4.96 -3.15
CA ALA A 134 -7.52 -5.13 -4.25
C ALA A 134 -6.86 -4.80 -5.61
N ASP A 135 -7.26 -5.51 -6.67
CA ASP A 135 -6.67 -5.35 -8.01
C ASP A 135 -6.75 -3.89 -8.49
N VAL A 136 -7.85 -3.19 -8.20
CA VAL A 136 -8.00 -1.77 -8.55
C VAL A 136 -6.98 -0.88 -7.81
N ILE A 137 -6.66 -1.17 -6.56
CA ILE A 137 -5.63 -0.46 -5.79
C ILE A 137 -4.24 -0.77 -6.35
N ASN A 138 -3.95 -2.04 -6.65
CA ASN A 138 -2.68 -2.43 -7.25
C ASN A 138 -2.42 -1.71 -8.59
N ASN A 139 -3.45 -1.57 -9.42
CA ASN A 139 -3.32 -1.00 -10.76
C ASN A 139 -3.44 0.53 -10.81
N LEU A 140 -4.07 1.17 -9.81
CA LEU A 140 -4.36 2.61 -9.84
C LEU A 140 -3.80 3.41 -8.67
N SER A 141 -2.90 2.85 -7.85
CA SER A 141 -2.34 3.56 -6.67
C SER A 141 -0.82 3.45 -6.55
N GLY A 142 -0.11 3.04 -7.62
CA GLY A 142 1.35 2.98 -7.65
C GLY A 142 1.94 1.70 -7.08
N PHE A 143 1.26 0.57 -7.19
CA PHE A 143 1.83 -0.76 -6.92
C PHE A 143 2.33 -1.39 -8.22
N GLY A 144 1.49 -2.08 -8.97
CA GLY A 144 1.74 -2.47 -10.35
C GLY A 144 0.99 -1.54 -11.30
N ASP A 145 1.25 -0.26 -11.21
CA ASP A 145 0.44 0.80 -11.81
C ASP A 145 0.32 0.68 -13.33
N ARG A 146 -0.91 0.89 -13.85
CA ARG A 146 -1.20 0.82 -15.30
C ARG A 146 -0.36 1.77 -16.15
N THR A 147 0.13 2.88 -15.58
CA THR A 147 1.04 3.80 -16.29
C THR A 147 2.42 3.21 -16.49
N GLY A 148 2.72 2.04 -15.90
CA GLY A 148 4.03 1.40 -15.94
C GLY A 148 5.02 1.95 -14.92
N GLU A 149 4.58 2.74 -13.95
CA GLU A 149 5.40 3.13 -12.81
C GLU A 149 5.98 1.88 -12.14
N LYS A 150 7.27 1.92 -11.78
CA LYS A 150 7.87 0.83 -11.01
C LYS A 150 7.14 0.69 -9.68
N SER A 151 6.94 -0.55 -9.24
CA SER A 151 6.23 -0.84 -8.00
C SER A 151 6.80 -0.07 -6.82
N SER A 152 6.06 0.91 -6.34
CA SER A 152 6.40 1.77 -5.20
C SER A 152 5.71 1.36 -3.92
N GLY A 153 4.80 0.36 -4.00
CA GLY A 153 3.91 0.01 -2.91
C GLY A 153 3.00 1.18 -2.51
N GLY A 154 2.58 2.01 -3.49
CA GLY A 154 1.73 3.17 -3.29
C GLY A 154 2.44 4.39 -2.70
N ARG A 155 3.77 4.48 -2.79
CA ARG A 155 4.59 5.54 -2.19
C ARG A 155 5.16 6.49 -3.21
N ASP A 156 5.56 7.68 -2.72
CA ASP A 156 6.31 8.66 -3.49
C ASP A 156 7.09 9.58 -2.55
N ILE A 157 7.93 10.44 -3.13
CA ILE A 157 8.63 11.50 -2.42
C ILE A 157 7.83 12.79 -2.58
N GLY A 158 7.53 13.44 -1.46
CA GLY A 158 6.71 14.66 -1.49
C GLY A 158 6.51 15.32 -0.14
N VAL A 159 5.56 16.25 -0.13
CA VAL A 159 5.10 16.97 1.05
C VAL A 159 3.58 16.85 1.12
N GLN A 160 3.05 16.55 2.29
CA GLN A 160 1.62 16.42 2.55
C GLN A 160 1.22 17.29 3.74
N ILE A 161 0.11 17.98 3.60
CA ILE A 161 -0.60 18.68 4.68
C ILE A 161 -1.88 17.90 4.98
N PHE A 162 -2.20 17.74 6.26
CA PHE A 162 -3.40 17.02 6.66
C PHE A 162 -3.81 17.39 8.10
N GLY A 163 -5.06 17.14 8.43
CA GLY A 163 -5.57 17.44 9.77
C GLY A 163 -6.98 16.94 9.99
N ASP A 164 -7.38 17.02 11.26
CA ASP A 164 -8.67 16.57 11.76
C ASP A 164 -9.42 17.75 12.37
N LEU A 165 -10.65 18.01 11.90
CA LEU A 165 -11.46 19.19 12.23
C LEU A 165 -12.77 18.81 12.91
N PHE A 166 -13.46 19.81 13.45
CA PHE A 166 -14.79 19.75 14.00
C PHE A 166 -14.95 18.68 15.11
N PRO A 167 -14.34 18.90 16.30
CA PRO A 167 -14.55 18.01 17.43
C PRO A 167 -16.01 18.06 17.91
N ASN A 168 -16.60 16.90 18.19
CA ASN A 168 -17.88 16.80 18.85
C ASN A 168 -17.74 17.00 20.38
N ALA A 169 -18.86 16.93 21.13
CA ALA A 169 -18.86 17.11 22.56
C ALA A 169 -17.93 16.15 23.34
N ASN A 170 -17.61 14.99 22.77
CA ASN A 170 -16.70 14.00 23.35
C ASN A 170 -15.25 14.15 22.84
N GLY A 171 -14.92 15.24 22.14
CA GLY A 171 -13.60 15.51 21.59
C GLY A 171 -13.24 14.69 20.33
N ARG A 172 -14.14 13.83 19.83
CA ARG A 172 -13.91 13.07 18.60
C ARG A 172 -14.08 14.00 17.40
N ARG A 173 -13.06 14.07 16.55
CA ARG A 173 -13.10 14.86 15.33
C ARG A 173 -13.95 14.17 14.26
N LEU A 174 -14.73 14.98 13.51
CA LEU A 174 -15.76 14.51 12.60
C LEU A 174 -15.36 14.63 11.12
N PHE A 175 -14.30 15.37 10.83
CA PHE A 175 -13.86 15.64 9.47
C PHE A 175 -12.35 15.55 9.36
N HIS A 176 -11.87 14.94 8.28
CA HIS A 176 -10.45 14.88 7.93
C HIS A 176 -10.22 15.46 6.54
N TYR A 177 -9.11 16.14 6.38
CA TYR A 177 -8.60 16.55 5.07
C TYR A 177 -7.13 16.19 4.92
N GLN A 178 -6.72 15.94 3.69
CA GLN A 178 -5.33 15.75 3.32
C GLN A 178 -5.09 16.19 1.88
N VAL A 179 -3.93 16.79 1.62
CA VAL A 179 -3.45 17.11 0.29
C VAL A 179 -1.92 17.04 0.28
N GLY A 180 -1.35 16.46 -0.75
CA GLY A 180 0.10 16.37 -0.93
C GLY A 180 0.52 16.67 -2.34
N VAL A 181 1.77 17.11 -2.46
CA VAL A 181 2.48 17.35 -3.72
C VAL A 181 3.63 16.36 -3.77
N TYR A 182 3.70 15.56 -4.84
CA TYR A 182 4.64 14.46 -5.00
C TYR A 182 5.37 14.54 -6.35
N ASN A 183 6.51 13.86 -6.47
CA ASN A 183 7.22 13.80 -7.74
C ASN A 183 6.44 13.08 -8.86
N GLY A 184 5.60 12.09 -8.53
CA GLY A 184 4.81 11.37 -9.51
C GLY A 184 5.50 10.15 -10.13
N GLU A 185 6.75 9.88 -9.78
CA GLU A 185 7.58 8.82 -10.38
C GLU A 185 7.75 7.58 -9.47
N GLY A 186 7.21 7.63 -8.24
CA GLY A 186 7.34 6.56 -7.24
C GLY A 186 8.63 6.60 -6.44
N VAL A 187 8.97 5.47 -5.80
CA VAL A 187 10.15 5.39 -4.94
C VAL A 187 11.45 5.26 -5.75
N HIS A 188 12.52 5.86 -5.23
CA HIS A 188 13.88 5.76 -5.81
C HIS A 188 13.98 6.25 -7.26
N GLN A 189 13.04 7.06 -7.72
CA GLN A 189 13.05 7.68 -9.03
C GLN A 189 13.25 9.19 -8.88
N LYS A 190 14.04 9.76 -9.81
CA LYS A 190 14.12 11.21 -9.98
C LYS A 190 12.91 11.70 -10.76
N GLU A 191 12.57 12.94 -10.56
CA GLU A 191 11.64 13.70 -11.39
C GLU A 191 12.08 13.65 -12.88
N LYS A 192 11.13 13.43 -13.79
CA LYS A 192 11.42 13.24 -15.21
C LYS A 192 10.78 14.24 -16.15
N ASP A 193 9.67 14.86 -15.76
CA ASP A 193 8.94 15.80 -16.62
C ASP A 193 8.72 17.17 -16.01
N ASN A 194 9.32 17.45 -14.84
CA ASN A 194 9.17 18.67 -14.06
C ASN A 194 7.73 18.98 -13.62
N ARG A 195 6.83 18.00 -13.70
CA ARG A 195 5.47 18.09 -13.20
C ARG A 195 5.35 17.43 -11.85
N LYS A 196 4.34 17.83 -11.10
CA LYS A 196 4.07 17.25 -9.79
C LYS A 196 2.69 16.62 -9.76
N ASP A 197 2.61 15.48 -9.10
CA ASP A 197 1.33 14.89 -8.76
C ASP A 197 0.74 15.63 -7.55
N ILE A 198 -0.50 16.11 -7.68
CA ILE A 198 -1.29 16.64 -6.57
C ILE A 198 -2.33 15.57 -6.21
N ILE A 199 -2.25 15.10 -4.97
CA ILE A 199 -3.09 14.01 -4.48
C ILE A 199 -3.69 14.41 -3.14
N GLY A 200 -4.99 14.20 -2.97
CA GLY A 200 -5.63 14.50 -1.71
C GLY A 200 -6.97 13.82 -1.53
N GLY A 201 -7.58 14.06 -0.38
CA GLY A 201 -8.89 13.53 -0.05
C GLY A 201 -9.47 14.19 1.18
N ILE A 202 -10.77 14.04 1.30
CA ILE A 202 -11.54 14.48 2.45
C ILE A 202 -12.47 13.34 2.89
N TRP A 203 -12.77 13.24 4.17
CA TRP A 203 -13.77 12.33 4.67
C TRP A 203 -14.46 12.82 5.92
N VAL A 204 -15.67 12.33 6.12
CA VAL A 204 -16.46 12.54 7.32
C VAL A 204 -16.48 11.28 8.19
N MET A 205 -16.56 11.47 9.49
CA MET A 205 -16.60 10.41 10.51
C MET A 205 -17.84 10.58 11.40
N PRO A 206 -19.07 10.32 10.85
CA PRO A 206 -20.32 10.67 11.53
C PRO A 206 -20.53 9.88 12.82
N ILE A 207 -20.18 8.60 12.85
CA ILE A 207 -20.22 7.74 14.02
C ILE A 207 -18.86 7.11 14.30
N LYS A 208 -18.64 6.57 15.48
CA LYS A 208 -17.39 5.86 15.82
C LYS A 208 -17.19 4.66 14.88
N GLY A 209 -16.00 4.54 14.34
CA GLY A 209 -15.62 3.47 13.41
C GLY A 209 -16.00 3.70 11.95
N LEU A 210 -16.94 4.59 11.61
CA LEU A 210 -17.35 4.87 10.23
C LEU A 210 -16.62 6.09 9.67
N ARG A 211 -16.05 5.94 8.47
CA ARG A 211 -15.55 7.04 7.65
C ARG A 211 -16.01 6.89 6.21
N ILE A 212 -16.40 8.01 5.60
CA ILE A 212 -16.88 8.07 4.21
C ILE A 212 -16.18 9.25 3.55
N GLY A 213 -15.52 9.04 2.42
CA GLY A 213 -14.69 10.05 1.79
C GLY A 213 -14.56 9.94 0.29
N ALA A 214 -13.95 11.00 -0.25
CA ALA A 214 -13.60 11.12 -1.65
C ALA A 214 -12.15 11.57 -1.79
N PHE A 215 -11.49 11.14 -2.88
CA PHE A 215 -10.09 11.40 -3.17
C PHE A 215 -9.94 11.83 -4.62
N GLY A 216 -8.93 12.67 -4.86
CA GLY A 216 -8.53 13.11 -6.18
C GLY A 216 -7.02 12.97 -6.37
N TRP A 217 -6.62 12.76 -7.61
CA TRP A 217 -5.24 12.71 -8.04
C TRP A 217 -5.14 13.30 -9.43
N THR A 218 -4.34 14.34 -9.60
CA THR A 218 -3.95 14.86 -10.90
C THR A 218 -2.44 14.92 -10.98
N GLY A 219 -1.89 14.47 -12.10
CA GLY A 219 -0.45 14.40 -12.30
C GLY A 219 -0.08 13.78 -13.64
N SER A 220 1.18 13.36 -13.73
CA SER A 220 1.72 12.76 -14.95
C SER A 220 2.81 11.72 -14.62
N ARG A 221 3.16 10.94 -15.62
CA ARG A 221 4.38 10.14 -15.64
C ARG A 221 5.21 10.56 -16.83
N GLY A 222 6.43 10.99 -16.57
CA GLY A 222 7.37 11.44 -17.57
C GLY A 222 8.16 10.30 -18.25
N ASP A 223 8.97 10.69 -19.25
CA ASP A 223 9.90 9.82 -19.97
C ASP A 223 9.20 8.61 -20.63
N MET A 224 8.00 8.85 -21.19
CA MET A 224 7.21 7.85 -21.88
C MET A 224 7.43 7.94 -23.39
N THR A 225 7.73 6.79 -24.02
CA THR A 225 7.74 6.66 -25.48
C THR A 225 6.31 6.59 -26.00
N MET A 226 5.94 7.55 -26.81
CA MET A 226 4.60 7.72 -27.39
C MET A 226 4.70 7.81 -28.92
N LYS A 227 3.56 7.74 -29.62
CA LYS A 227 3.45 8.03 -31.05
C LYS A 227 2.98 9.47 -31.23
N ASP A 228 3.62 10.22 -32.13
CA ASP A 228 3.10 11.50 -32.62
C ASP A 228 2.01 11.30 -33.69
N ALA A 229 1.51 12.41 -34.25
CA ALA A 229 0.48 12.38 -35.28
C ALA A 229 0.92 11.66 -36.58
N ASP A 230 2.22 11.61 -36.84
CA ASP A 230 2.81 10.97 -38.01
C ASP A 230 3.23 9.50 -37.75
N GLY A 231 2.98 9.00 -36.52
CA GLY A 231 3.31 7.65 -36.09
C GLY A 231 4.75 7.44 -35.64
N ASN A 232 5.57 8.50 -35.54
CA ASN A 232 6.95 8.41 -35.05
C ASN A 232 7.01 8.29 -33.53
N ASN A 233 8.07 7.66 -33.03
CA ASN A 233 8.30 7.60 -31.61
C ASN A 233 8.81 8.96 -31.08
N VAL A 234 8.10 9.48 -30.07
CA VAL A 234 8.49 10.69 -29.35
C VAL A 234 8.49 10.42 -27.84
N THR A 235 9.33 11.15 -27.12
CA THR A 235 9.32 11.08 -25.64
C THR A 235 8.42 12.17 -25.09
N GLY A 236 7.55 11.81 -24.15
CA GLY A 236 6.60 12.75 -23.53
C GLY A 236 6.12 12.26 -22.18
N SER A 237 5.03 12.86 -21.70
CA SER A 237 4.39 12.52 -20.42
C SER A 237 2.98 12.03 -20.64
N VAL A 238 2.56 11.02 -19.90
CA VAL A 238 1.16 10.55 -19.85
C VAL A 238 0.48 11.09 -18.59
N SER A 239 -0.75 11.55 -18.75
CA SER A 239 -1.55 12.06 -17.63
C SER A 239 -1.96 10.94 -16.68
N LYS A 240 -2.07 11.28 -15.39
CA LYS A 240 -2.64 10.46 -14.31
C LYS A 240 -3.73 11.27 -13.61
N ASN A 241 -4.96 11.22 -14.12
CA ASN A 241 -6.10 11.86 -13.49
C ASN A 241 -6.99 10.78 -12.90
N ARG A 242 -7.17 10.80 -11.57
CA ARG A 242 -7.88 9.74 -10.85
C ARG A 242 -8.80 10.33 -9.80
N TYR A 243 -9.87 9.63 -9.51
CA TYR A 243 -10.69 9.88 -8.33
C TYR A 243 -11.12 8.56 -7.70
N ALA A 244 -11.45 8.64 -6.42
CA ALA A 244 -11.94 7.50 -5.67
C ALA A 244 -13.03 7.93 -4.68
N PHE A 245 -13.96 7.01 -4.43
CA PHE A 245 -14.92 7.09 -3.34
C PHE A 245 -14.71 5.89 -2.41
N SER A 246 -14.65 6.16 -1.12
CA SER A 246 -14.30 5.15 -0.12
C SER A 246 -15.23 5.23 1.07
N ALA A 247 -15.68 4.07 1.56
CA ALA A 247 -16.41 3.91 2.80
C ALA A 247 -15.77 2.79 3.62
N GLU A 248 -15.59 3.03 4.91
CA GLU A 248 -15.06 2.03 5.84
C GLU A 248 -15.75 2.13 7.19
N TYR A 249 -16.11 0.97 7.73
CA TYR A 249 -16.46 0.81 9.13
C TYR A 249 -15.47 -0.15 9.78
N SER A 250 -14.80 0.29 10.85
CA SER A 250 -13.85 -0.51 11.59
C SER A 250 -14.01 -0.26 13.09
N GLN A 251 -14.59 -1.22 13.80
CA GLN A 251 -14.77 -1.18 15.25
C GLN A 251 -14.97 -2.59 15.81
N ASP A 252 -14.41 -2.87 16.99
CA ASP A 252 -14.65 -4.09 17.79
C ASP A 252 -14.42 -5.40 17.00
N GLU A 253 -13.33 -5.48 16.25
CA GLU A 253 -12.93 -6.60 15.39
C GLU A 253 -13.77 -6.74 14.09
N TYR A 254 -14.80 -5.91 13.89
CA TYR A 254 -15.51 -5.82 12.62
C TYR A 254 -14.80 -4.85 11.70
N MET A 255 -14.61 -5.23 10.44
CA MET A 255 -14.08 -4.37 9.40
C MET A 255 -14.87 -4.56 8.10
N PHE A 256 -15.46 -3.49 7.61
CA PHE A 256 -16.11 -3.45 6.29
C PHE A 256 -15.50 -2.30 5.51
N ARG A 257 -15.13 -2.54 4.26
CA ARG A 257 -14.64 -1.48 3.38
C ARG A 257 -15.15 -1.69 1.97
N ALA A 258 -15.49 -0.58 1.32
CA ALA A 258 -15.78 -0.55 -0.11
C ALA A 258 -15.13 0.69 -0.72
N GLU A 259 -14.50 0.51 -1.88
CA GLU A 259 -13.90 1.61 -2.64
C GLU A 259 -14.20 1.44 -4.13
N TYR A 260 -14.42 2.55 -4.81
CA TYR A 260 -14.47 2.69 -6.26
C TYR A 260 -13.37 3.64 -6.70
N LEU A 261 -12.63 3.27 -7.73
CA LEU A 261 -11.59 4.11 -8.32
C LEU A 261 -11.82 4.23 -9.83
N HIS A 262 -11.54 5.41 -10.34
CA HIS A 262 -11.50 5.72 -11.77
C HIS A 262 -10.15 6.36 -12.12
N SER A 263 -9.64 6.04 -13.30
CA SER A 263 -8.40 6.59 -13.84
C SER A 263 -8.58 6.99 -15.29
N GLN A 264 -8.08 8.16 -15.64
CA GLN A 264 -7.93 8.64 -17.01
C GLN A 264 -6.43 8.90 -17.28
N GLY A 265 -5.98 8.46 -18.44
CA GLY A 265 -4.62 8.55 -18.95
C GLY A 265 -4.13 7.21 -19.47
N PHE A 266 -3.36 7.26 -20.55
CA PHE A 266 -2.74 6.08 -21.15
C PHE A 266 -1.75 5.40 -20.21
N GLY A 267 -1.45 4.15 -20.47
CA GLY A 267 -0.51 3.37 -19.69
C GLY A 267 0.36 2.47 -20.55
N SER A 268 1.29 1.78 -19.93
CA SER A 268 2.16 0.78 -20.57
C SER A 268 1.78 -0.65 -20.20
N GLY A 269 0.81 -0.82 -19.30
CA GLY A 269 0.31 -2.12 -18.85
C GLY A 269 1.29 -2.99 -18.08
N LYS A 270 2.56 -2.60 -17.97
CA LYS A 270 3.62 -3.37 -17.32
C LYS A 270 4.55 -2.46 -16.53
N ALA A 271 4.76 -2.78 -15.26
CA ALA A 271 5.67 -2.04 -14.40
C ALA A 271 7.09 -1.99 -14.96
N GLY A 272 7.69 -0.80 -14.93
CA GLY A 272 9.04 -0.55 -15.48
C GLY A 272 9.10 -0.37 -16.99
N ASN A 273 7.98 -0.53 -17.71
CA ASN A 273 7.92 -0.25 -19.15
C ASN A 273 7.60 1.24 -19.38
N ASN A 274 8.36 1.90 -20.24
CA ASN A 274 8.20 3.31 -20.59
C ASN A 274 7.50 3.52 -21.94
N THR A 275 7.04 2.47 -22.62
CA THR A 275 6.34 2.60 -23.91
C THR A 275 4.83 2.56 -23.68
N VAL A 276 4.11 3.53 -24.22
CA VAL A 276 2.65 3.58 -24.15
C VAL A 276 2.06 2.44 -24.97
N ASP A 277 1.17 1.70 -24.33
CA ASP A 277 0.34 0.68 -24.96
C ASP A 277 -1.06 1.23 -25.22
N TYR A 278 -1.29 1.69 -26.43
CA TYR A 278 -2.58 2.27 -26.86
C TYR A 278 -3.73 1.26 -26.85
N SER A 279 -3.42 -0.04 -26.90
CA SER A 279 -4.45 -1.09 -26.82
C SER A 279 -5.14 -1.15 -25.45
N LEU A 280 -4.52 -0.55 -24.42
CA LEU A 280 -5.12 -0.44 -23.07
C LEU A 280 -6.15 0.70 -22.94
N GLY A 281 -6.29 1.56 -23.98
CA GLY A 281 -7.11 2.76 -23.90
C GLY A 281 -6.63 3.75 -22.83
N ASP A 282 -7.34 4.85 -22.69
CA ASP A 282 -7.03 5.93 -21.73
C ASP A 282 -7.87 5.88 -20.44
N LEU A 283 -8.84 4.97 -20.34
CA LEU A 283 -9.72 4.85 -19.18
C LEU A 283 -9.55 3.49 -18.50
N ALA A 284 -9.61 3.51 -17.17
CA ALA A 284 -9.71 2.30 -16.36
C ALA A 284 -10.55 2.59 -15.12
N ASP A 285 -11.19 1.58 -14.57
CA ASP A 285 -11.86 1.67 -13.28
C ASP A 285 -11.92 0.32 -12.55
N GLY A 286 -12.41 0.36 -11.35
CA GLY A 286 -12.66 -0.84 -10.57
C GLY A 286 -13.21 -0.53 -9.20
N TRP A 287 -13.64 -1.56 -8.52
CA TRP A 287 -14.20 -1.48 -7.18
C TRP A 287 -13.97 -2.77 -6.42
N TYR A 288 -14.10 -2.67 -5.14
CA TYR A 288 -14.20 -3.82 -4.27
C TYR A 288 -15.06 -3.52 -3.06
N ALA A 289 -15.55 -4.57 -2.44
CA ALA A 289 -16.16 -4.54 -1.13
C ALA A 289 -15.73 -5.78 -0.34
N PHE A 290 -15.41 -5.61 0.92
CA PHE A 290 -15.11 -6.73 1.80
C PHE A 290 -15.70 -6.56 3.20
N GLY A 291 -15.87 -7.68 3.87
CA GLY A 291 -16.17 -7.76 5.30
C GLY A 291 -15.24 -8.74 6.00
N ILE A 292 -14.84 -8.39 7.22
CA ILE A 292 -14.16 -9.26 8.18
C ILE A 292 -14.97 -9.19 9.46
N VAL A 293 -15.37 -10.37 9.98
CA VAL A 293 -16.23 -10.49 11.16
C VAL A 293 -15.65 -11.51 12.15
N PRO A 294 -15.71 -11.25 13.45
CA PRO A 294 -15.29 -12.21 14.46
C PRO A 294 -16.29 -13.37 14.56
N VAL A 295 -15.82 -14.59 14.31
CA VAL A 295 -16.56 -15.84 14.63
C VAL A 295 -16.31 -16.22 16.08
N ILE A 296 -15.07 -16.09 16.54
CA ILE A 296 -14.64 -16.21 17.92
C ILE A 296 -13.80 -14.98 18.23
N LYS A 297 -14.31 -14.11 19.09
CA LYS A 297 -13.62 -12.84 19.45
C LYS A 297 -12.17 -13.10 19.88
N GLY A 298 -11.27 -12.29 19.35
CA GLY A 298 -9.84 -12.34 19.62
C GLY A 298 -9.13 -13.61 19.08
N LYS A 299 -9.84 -14.50 18.35
CA LYS A 299 -9.26 -15.79 17.96
C LYS A 299 -9.51 -16.22 16.51
N LEU A 300 -10.73 -16.05 16.00
CA LEU A 300 -11.09 -16.51 14.66
C LEU A 300 -11.99 -15.50 13.99
N HIS A 301 -11.56 -14.98 12.83
CA HIS A 301 -12.38 -14.13 11.99
C HIS A 301 -12.70 -14.83 10.67
N ALA A 302 -13.91 -14.67 10.19
CA ALA A 302 -14.31 -15.01 8.82
C ALA A 302 -14.25 -13.75 7.97
N LYS A 303 -13.92 -13.92 6.69
CA LYS A 303 -13.83 -12.82 5.74
C LYS A 303 -14.36 -13.20 4.37
N ALA A 304 -14.92 -12.19 3.67
CA ALA A 304 -15.32 -12.32 2.27
C ALA A 304 -15.05 -11.02 1.53
N ARG A 305 -14.64 -11.11 0.26
CA ARG A 305 -14.39 -9.97 -0.64
C ARG A 305 -14.91 -10.27 -2.03
N TYR A 306 -15.53 -9.27 -2.64
CA TYR A 306 -15.72 -9.20 -4.08
C TYR A 306 -14.89 -8.05 -4.61
N GLN A 307 -14.26 -8.23 -5.77
CA GLN A 307 -13.55 -7.16 -6.46
C GLN A 307 -13.68 -7.30 -7.97
N CYS A 308 -13.57 -6.16 -8.66
CA CYS A 308 -13.54 -6.08 -10.11
C CYS A 308 -12.62 -4.94 -10.54
N TYR A 309 -11.73 -5.21 -11.49
CA TYR A 309 -10.90 -4.21 -12.16
C TYR A 309 -11.15 -4.31 -13.67
N ARG A 310 -11.41 -3.17 -14.35
CA ARG A 310 -11.60 -3.07 -15.79
C ARG A 310 -10.50 -2.23 -16.39
N ALA A 311 -9.56 -2.89 -17.06
CA ALA A 311 -8.33 -2.24 -17.55
C ALA A 311 -8.59 -1.20 -18.66
N GLN A 312 -9.74 -1.29 -19.37
CA GLN A 312 -10.18 -0.34 -20.40
C GLN A 312 -11.56 0.25 -20.09
N LYS A 313 -11.99 0.15 -18.81
CA LYS A 313 -13.37 0.49 -18.40
C LYS A 313 -14.45 -0.31 -19.14
N GLU A 314 -14.09 -1.43 -19.74
CA GLU A 314 -14.97 -2.32 -20.49
C GLU A 314 -15.05 -3.70 -19.83
N TRP A 315 -16.21 -4.34 -19.92
CA TRP A 315 -16.41 -5.67 -19.35
C TRP A 315 -15.56 -6.76 -19.99
N GLY A 316 -15.26 -6.63 -21.30
CA GLY A 316 -14.38 -7.55 -22.02
C GLY A 316 -12.95 -7.60 -21.48
N THR A 317 -12.51 -6.58 -20.76
CA THR A 317 -11.17 -6.48 -20.15
C THR A 317 -11.19 -6.63 -18.63
N SER A 318 -12.33 -7.06 -18.07
CA SER A 318 -12.48 -7.16 -16.62
C SER A 318 -11.81 -8.39 -16.05
N LYS A 319 -11.21 -8.18 -14.86
CA LYS A 319 -10.80 -9.24 -13.94
C LYS A 319 -11.59 -9.07 -12.66
N SER A 320 -12.33 -10.09 -12.26
CA SER A 320 -13.12 -10.09 -11.03
C SER A 320 -12.82 -11.31 -10.19
N SER A 321 -13.01 -11.21 -8.88
CA SER A 321 -12.89 -12.36 -7.99
C SER A 321 -13.92 -12.34 -6.86
N TYR A 322 -14.34 -13.55 -6.47
CA TYR A 322 -15.03 -13.83 -5.21
C TYR A 322 -14.04 -14.53 -4.30
N GLU A 323 -13.81 -13.95 -3.15
CA GLU A 323 -12.81 -14.42 -2.20
C GLU A 323 -13.45 -14.66 -0.83
N ALA A 324 -13.06 -15.75 -0.19
CA ALA A 324 -13.47 -16.07 1.17
C ALA A 324 -12.29 -16.64 1.96
N GLY A 325 -12.31 -16.49 3.26
CA GLY A 325 -11.20 -16.99 4.07
C GLY A 325 -11.44 -16.85 5.56
N LEU A 326 -10.42 -17.27 6.30
CA LEU A 326 -10.35 -17.26 7.75
C LEU A 326 -9.04 -16.63 8.20
N ASN A 327 -9.08 -15.85 9.28
CA ASN A 327 -7.89 -15.36 9.98
C ASN A 327 -7.92 -15.95 11.39
N TYR A 328 -6.89 -16.72 11.76
CA TYR A 328 -6.76 -17.33 13.07
C TYR A 328 -5.61 -16.71 13.85
N PHE A 329 -5.89 -16.17 15.02
CA PHE A 329 -4.92 -15.53 15.91
C PHE A 329 -4.44 -16.51 16.97
N PHE A 330 -3.21 -17.00 16.84
CA PHE A 330 -2.56 -17.80 17.88
C PHE A 330 -2.24 -16.96 19.10
N THR A 331 -1.72 -15.76 18.85
CA THR A 331 -1.45 -14.71 19.83
C THR A 331 -1.72 -13.34 19.18
N LYS A 332 -1.62 -12.24 19.93
CA LYS A 332 -1.68 -10.88 19.36
C LYS A 332 -0.58 -10.58 18.33
N ASN A 333 0.49 -11.38 18.30
CA ASN A 333 1.67 -11.17 17.46
C ASN A 333 1.86 -12.29 16.41
N LEU A 334 1.05 -13.32 16.41
CA LEU A 334 1.14 -14.46 15.47
C LEU A 334 -0.25 -14.82 14.98
N GLU A 335 -0.46 -14.72 13.68
CA GLU A 335 -1.72 -15.05 13.03
C GLU A 335 -1.50 -15.85 11.75
N MET A 336 -2.52 -16.57 11.32
CA MET A 336 -2.55 -17.34 10.09
C MET A 336 -3.79 -16.98 9.29
N HIS A 337 -3.61 -16.83 7.99
CA HIS A 337 -4.67 -16.54 7.02
C HIS A 337 -4.81 -17.72 6.07
N LEU A 338 -6.03 -18.17 5.86
CA LEU A 338 -6.38 -19.11 4.80
C LEU A 338 -7.39 -18.43 3.88
N GLU A 339 -7.10 -18.38 2.59
CA GLU A 339 -7.97 -17.73 1.60
C GLU A 339 -8.16 -18.63 0.38
N TYR A 340 -9.36 -18.58 -0.15
CA TYR A 340 -9.72 -19.12 -1.44
C TYR A 340 -10.31 -18.01 -2.31
N ALA A 341 -9.91 -17.96 -3.56
CA ALA A 341 -10.47 -17.04 -4.54
C ALA A 341 -10.89 -17.80 -5.81
N ARG A 342 -12.11 -17.55 -6.28
CA ARG A 342 -12.54 -17.85 -7.63
C ARG A 342 -12.38 -16.59 -8.47
N ILE A 343 -11.51 -16.65 -9.48
CA ILE A 343 -11.12 -15.52 -10.32
C ILE A 343 -11.68 -15.74 -11.73
N ASN A 344 -12.23 -14.66 -12.30
CA ASN A 344 -12.61 -14.57 -13.71
C ASN A 344 -11.80 -13.44 -14.35
N ASP A 345 -10.81 -13.79 -15.18
CA ASP A 345 -10.00 -12.84 -15.95
C ASP A 345 -10.31 -12.99 -17.43
N ARG A 346 -11.12 -12.07 -17.96
CA ARG A 346 -11.62 -12.11 -19.35
C ARG A 346 -10.56 -11.87 -20.40
N LYS A 347 -9.31 -11.57 -20.02
CA LYS A 347 -8.19 -11.50 -20.93
C LYS A 347 -7.59 -12.88 -21.24
N LEU A 348 -7.93 -13.90 -20.46
CA LEU A 348 -7.50 -15.27 -20.66
C LEU A 348 -8.48 -16.03 -21.55
N GLU A 349 -8.02 -17.00 -22.33
CA GLU A 349 -8.85 -17.86 -23.17
C GLU A 349 -9.85 -18.66 -22.30
N LYS A 350 -9.34 -19.30 -21.24
CA LYS A 350 -10.18 -19.79 -20.16
C LYS A 350 -10.12 -18.80 -19.00
N SER A 351 -11.15 -17.99 -18.88
CA SER A 351 -11.18 -16.86 -17.94
C SER A 351 -11.23 -17.27 -16.47
N ASP A 352 -11.72 -18.46 -16.16
CA ASP A 352 -12.00 -18.90 -14.80
C ASP A 352 -10.87 -19.76 -14.23
N TYR A 353 -10.36 -19.40 -13.06
CA TYR A 353 -9.39 -20.19 -12.32
C TYR A 353 -9.51 -20.00 -10.81
N ASN A 354 -8.84 -20.85 -10.05
CA ASN A 354 -8.85 -20.84 -8.61
C ASN A 354 -7.50 -20.35 -8.07
N LEU A 355 -7.54 -19.79 -6.87
CA LEU A 355 -6.37 -19.45 -6.09
C LEU A 355 -6.60 -19.88 -4.65
N VAL A 356 -5.60 -20.51 -4.05
CA VAL A 356 -5.52 -20.83 -2.62
C VAL A 356 -4.30 -20.13 -2.06
N ASP A 357 -4.46 -19.50 -0.91
CA ASP A 357 -3.41 -18.78 -0.21
C ASP A 357 -3.41 -19.17 1.26
N LEU A 358 -2.25 -19.52 1.77
CA LEU A 358 -1.99 -19.77 3.19
C LEU A 358 -0.85 -18.86 3.62
N GLU A 359 -1.10 -17.94 4.54
CA GLU A 359 -0.12 -16.99 5.02
C GLU A 359 0.03 -17.06 6.53
N MET A 360 1.26 -16.98 7.02
CA MET A 360 1.58 -16.85 8.43
C MET A 360 2.28 -15.52 8.66
N ASP A 361 1.70 -14.72 9.54
CA ASP A 361 2.15 -13.38 9.89
C ASP A 361 2.63 -13.33 11.33
N PHE A 362 3.81 -12.76 11.54
CA PHE A 362 4.34 -12.55 12.88
C PHE A 362 4.88 -11.11 13.05
N ARG A 363 4.63 -10.54 14.24
CA ARG A 363 5.04 -9.17 14.63
C ARG A 363 6.02 -9.21 15.80
N PHE A 364 6.95 -8.27 15.83
CA PHE A 364 7.94 -8.12 16.92
C PHE A 364 8.23 -6.64 17.22
#